data_13e8502501b0f2ca9e6ccc36ed90e690
#
_entry.id   13e8502501b0f2ca9e6ccc36ed90e690
#
_cell.length_a   1.000
_cell.length_b   1.000
_cell.length_c   1.000
_cell.angle_alpha   90.00
_cell.angle_beta   90.00
_cell.angle_gamma   90.00
#
_symmetry.space_group_name_H-M   'P 1'
#
loop_
_entity.id
_entity.type
_entity.pdbx_description
1 polymer ?
#
loop_
_entity_poly.entity_id
_entity_poly.type
_entity_poly.pdbx_seq_one_letter_code
_entity_poly.pdbx_strand_id
1 'polypeptide(L)'
;LIVDRMEAVIAQTGQTGFHFVDEAAPPALLRKLAEEIIRRKLTVSYWTNVRFEKSYTPELCYLLAQSGCIAISGGLEVASPRILKMINKGITVESASESMRNFTEAGIMTHAYLMYGFPTETARETIDSLEVVRNLFANGWIQSAFWHRYAKTIHSPAGICPESVGA
;
A
#
# COMPACT_ATOMS: atom_id res chain seq x y z
N LEU A 1 0.74 23.44 2.42
CA LEU A 1 -0.71 23.27 2.70
C LEU A 1 -1.01 22.07 3.62
N ILE A 2 -0.53 20.83 3.33
CA ILE A 2 -0.79 19.65 4.21
C ILE A 2 -0.11 19.88 5.56
N VAL A 3 1.16 20.19 5.57
CA VAL A 3 1.94 20.41 6.81
C VAL A 3 1.40 21.59 7.62
N ASP A 4 0.91 22.66 6.98
CA ASP A 4 0.26 23.77 7.70
C ASP A 4 -0.98 23.31 8.47
N ARG A 5 -1.74 22.37 7.88
CA ARG A 5 -2.91 21.75 8.55
C ARG A 5 -2.47 20.83 9.68
N MET A 6 -1.38 20.08 9.50
CA MET A 6 -0.85 19.24 10.59
C MET A 6 -0.44 20.11 11.77
N GLU A 7 0.28 21.21 11.56
CA GLU A 7 0.64 22.17 12.62
C GLU A 7 -0.60 22.76 13.32
N ALA A 8 -1.62 23.15 12.55
CA ALA A 8 -2.86 23.66 13.13
C ALA A 8 -3.59 22.62 13.99
N VAL A 9 -3.63 21.34 13.55
CA VAL A 9 -4.22 20.24 14.32
C VAL A 9 -3.42 19.98 15.59
N ILE A 10 -2.08 19.97 15.51
CA ILE A 10 -1.20 19.82 16.67
C ILE A 10 -1.47 20.95 17.70
N ALA A 11 -1.55 22.20 17.21
CA ALA A 11 -1.81 23.35 18.08
C ALA A 11 -3.18 23.29 18.77
N GLN A 12 -4.20 22.72 18.11
CA GLN A 12 -5.55 22.60 18.65
C GLN A 12 -5.71 21.42 19.61
N THR A 13 -5.05 20.28 19.32
CA THR A 13 -5.33 19.00 19.98
C THR A 13 -4.19 18.48 20.84
N GLY A 14 -2.98 18.96 20.63
CA GLY A 14 -1.75 18.40 21.20
C GLY A 14 -1.35 17.03 20.62
N GLN A 15 -2.11 16.49 19.64
CA GLN A 15 -1.82 15.18 19.05
C GLN A 15 -0.84 15.31 17.89
N THR A 16 0.11 14.38 17.81
CA THR A 16 1.15 14.35 16.79
C THR A 16 1.10 13.12 15.88
N GLY A 17 0.10 12.23 16.10
CA GLY A 17 -0.16 11.05 15.28
C GLY A 17 -1.20 11.35 14.20
N PHE A 18 -0.92 10.96 12.96
CA PHE A 18 -1.79 11.20 11.81
C PHE A 18 -2.06 9.92 11.03
N HIS A 19 -3.29 9.75 10.58
CA HIS A 19 -3.65 8.77 9.58
C HIS A 19 -4.15 9.50 8.32
N PHE A 20 -3.42 9.36 7.22
CA PHE A 20 -3.85 9.87 5.92
C PHE A 20 -4.80 8.86 5.27
N VAL A 21 -6.03 9.30 5.01
CA VAL A 21 -7.13 8.43 4.55
C VAL A 21 -7.29 8.40 3.02
N ASP A 22 -6.35 8.99 2.28
CA ASP A 22 -6.34 8.91 0.81
C ASP A 22 -6.22 7.45 0.35
N GLU A 23 -6.86 7.10 -0.77
CA GLU A 23 -6.83 5.73 -1.30
C GLU A 23 -5.42 5.27 -1.68
N ALA A 24 -4.60 6.17 -2.22
CA ALA A 24 -3.18 5.93 -2.49
C ALA A 24 -2.47 7.27 -2.68
N ALA A 25 -1.60 7.61 -1.76
CA ALA A 25 -0.80 8.82 -1.86
C ALA A 25 0.29 8.67 -2.93
N PRO A 26 0.38 9.61 -3.91
CA PRO A 26 1.43 9.56 -4.92
C PRO A 26 2.83 9.70 -4.30
N PRO A 27 3.84 8.92 -4.76
CA PRO A 27 5.21 8.97 -4.21
C PRO A 27 5.82 10.37 -4.23
N ALA A 28 5.57 11.16 -5.29
CA ALA A 28 6.06 12.53 -5.41
C ALA A 28 5.43 13.47 -4.36
N LEU A 29 4.18 13.24 -3.98
CA LEU A 29 3.52 13.99 -2.92
C LEU A 29 4.11 13.63 -1.55
N LEU A 30 4.29 12.32 -1.29
CA LEU A 30 4.88 11.84 -0.04
C LEU A 30 6.32 12.33 0.13
N ARG A 31 7.11 12.38 -0.95
CA ARG A 31 8.45 12.97 -0.91
C ARG A 31 8.42 14.42 -0.45
N LYS A 32 7.59 15.26 -1.05
CA LYS A 32 7.45 16.67 -0.68
C LYS A 32 6.93 16.85 0.74
N LEU A 33 6.00 15.99 1.17
CA LEU A 33 5.50 15.97 2.53
C LEU A 33 6.63 15.69 3.53
N ALA A 34 7.41 14.64 3.27
CA ALA A 34 8.53 14.24 4.12
C ALA A 34 9.61 15.33 4.21
N GLU A 35 10.02 15.89 3.07
CA GLU A 35 10.98 16.99 3.00
C GLU A 35 10.51 18.20 3.82
N GLU A 36 9.23 18.55 3.74
CA GLU A 36 8.67 19.69 4.44
C GLU A 36 8.53 19.45 5.96
N ILE A 37 8.13 18.24 6.38
CA ILE A 37 8.10 17.83 7.80
C ILE A 37 9.51 17.96 8.41
N ILE A 38 10.51 17.40 7.71
CA ILE A 38 11.92 17.46 8.17
C ILE A 38 12.43 18.92 8.20
N ARG A 39 12.17 19.70 7.15
CA ARG A 39 12.58 21.11 7.07
C ARG A 39 12.01 21.93 8.23
N ARG A 40 10.74 21.68 8.61
CA ARG A 40 10.10 22.37 9.75
C ARG A 40 10.44 21.76 11.11
N LYS A 41 11.19 20.66 11.13
CA LYS A 41 11.56 19.93 12.36
C LYS A 41 10.34 19.50 13.18
N LEU A 42 9.27 19.10 12.50
CA LEU A 42 8.07 18.63 13.17
C LEU A 42 8.29 17.21 13.68
N THR A 43 7.96 16.98 14.94
CA THR A 43 7.95 15.64 15.54
C THR A 43 6.56 15.06 15.42
N VAL A 44 6.37 14.20 14.43
CA VAL A 44 5.09 13.57 14.11
C VAL A 44 5.27 12.09 13.81
N SER A 45 4.21 11.32 13.94
CA SER A 45 4.12 9.97 13.37
C SER A 45 2.93 9.89 12.43
N TYR A 46 3.07 9.16 11.34
CA TYR A 46 1.95 9.00 10.42
C TYR A 46 1.92 7.64 9.74
N TRP A 47 0.71 7.27 9.34
CA TRP A 47 0.39 6.12 8.53
C TRP A 47 -0.36 6.59 7.28
N THR A 48 -0.11 5.95 6.12
CA THR A 48 -0.75 6.30 4.86
C THR A 48 -0.97 5.06 3.98
N ASN A 49 -1.88 5.19 3.02
CA ASN A 49 -2.09 4.18 1.99
C ASN A 49 -1.24 4.49 0.76
N VAL A 50 -0.68 3.45 0.16
CA VAL A 50 0.18 3.52 -1.03
C VAL A 50 -0.18 2.44 -2.05
N ARG A 51 0.28 2.59 -3.28
CA ARG A 51 0.38 1.49 -4.23
C ARG A 51 1.79 0.92 -4.16
N PHE A 52 1.93 -0.41 -4.09
CA PHE A 52 3.24 -1.05 -4.10
C PHE A 52 3.86 -0.98 -5.50
N GLU A 53 4.52 0.12 -5.81
CA GLU A 53 5.08 0.39 -7.14
C GLU A 53 6.58 0.72 -7.05
N LYS A 54 7.28 0.57 -8.17
CA LYS A 54 8.75 0.73 -8.27
C LYS A 54 9.28 2.09 -7.83
N SER A 55 8.41 3.11 -7.76
CA SER A 55 8.77 4.47 -7.33
C SER A 55 9.17 4.55 -5.85
N TYR A 56 8.83 3.55 -5.04
CA TYR A 56 9.26 3.45 -3.64
C TYR A 56 10.65 2.84 -3.55
N THR A 57 11.65 3.64 -3.95
CA THR A 57 13.07 3.27 -3.83
C THR A 57 13.53 3.26 -2.37
N PRO A 58 14.65 2.58 -2.02
CA PRO A 58 15.21 2.63 -0.67
C PRO A 58 15.37 4.06 -0.15
N GLU A 59 15.89 4.99 -0.98
CA GLU A 59 16.12 6.37 -0.60
C GLU A 59 14.81 7.09 -0.22
N LEU A 60 13.73 6.85 -1.00
CA LEU A 60 12.43 7.44 -0.68
C LEU A 60 11.87 6.84 0.61
N CYS A 61 11.96 5.53 0.80
CA CYS A 61 11.48 4.88 2.01
C CYS A 61 12.24 5.38 3.26
N TYR A 62 13.56 5.54 3.20
CA TYR A 62 14.35 6.14 4.29
C TYR A 62 13.94 7.60 4.57
N LEU A 63 13.70 8.40 3.54
CA LEU A 63 13.21 9.77 3.71
C LEU A 63 11.85 9.81 4.43
N LEU A 64 10.93 8.90 4.05
CA LEU A 64 9.62 8.77 4.71
C LEU A 64 9.77 8.37 6.17
N ALA A 65 10.63 7.40 6.47
CA ALA A 65 10.91 6.99 7.84
C ALA A 65 11.47 8.15 8.69
N GLN A 66 12.42 8.91 8.16
CA GLN A 66 12.98 10.08 8.83
C GLN A 66 11.94 11.18 9.11
N SER A 67 10.91 11.27 8.29
CA SER A 67 9.82 12.24 8.47
C SER A 67 8.73 11.78 9.44
N GLY A 68 8.85 10.56 9.99
CA GLY A 68 7.89 10.00 10.95
C GLY A 68 6.85 9.07 10.33
N CYS A 69 7.04 8.56 9.12
CA CYS A 69 6.23 7.47 8.59
C CYS A 69 6.52 6.19 9.37
N ILE A 70 5.54 5.68 10.09
CA ILE A 70 5.69 4.47 10.91
C ILE A 70 5.10 3.23 10.26
N ALA A 71 4.12 3.42 9.37
CA ALA A 71 3.47 2.31 8.69
C ALA A 71 2.87 2.76 7.35
N ILE A 72 2.72 1.80 6.45
CA ILE A 72 1.98 1.95 5.21
C ILE A 72 1.03 0.78 5.01
N SER A 73 -0.06 1.03 4.29
CA SER A 73 -0.94 -0.01 3.76
C SER A 73 -1.00 0.06 2.25
N GLY A 74 -1.09 -1.10 1.60
CA GLY A 74 -1.24 -1.14 0.15
C GLY A 74 -1.91 -2.42 -0.35
N GLY A 75 -2.49 -2.33 -1.55
CA GLY A 75 -3.13 -3.47 -2.20
C GLY A 75 -2.13 -4.24 -3.05
N LEU A 76 -1.76 -5.46 -2.61
CA LEU A 76 -1.21 -6.48 -3.49
C LEU A 76 -2.34 -7.15 -4.28
N GLU A 77 -3.51 -7.23 -3.69
CA GLU A 77 -4.73 -7.91 -4.13
C GLU A 77 -4.52 -9.42 -4.22
N VAL A 78 -3.79 -9.88 -5.21
CA VAL A 78 -3.53 -11.30 -5.46
C VAL A 78 -2.12 -11.49 -5.99
N ALA A 79 -1.42 -12.54 -5.58
CA ALA A 79 -0.07 -12.82 -6.09
C ALA A 79 -0.10 -13.74 -7.34
N SER A 80 -1.09 -13.54 -8.23
CA SER A 80 -1.19 -14.19 -9.54
C SER A 80 -0.93 -13.16 -10.65
N PRO A 81 0.15 -13.32 -11.46
CA PRO A 81 0.42 -12.40 -12.56
C PRO A 81 -0.73 -12.30 -13.57
N ARG A 82 -1.44 -13.41 -13.81
CA ARG A 82 -2.60 -13.45 -14.71
C ARG A 82 -3.75 -12.59 -14.18
N ILE A 83 -4.09 -12.76 -12.90
CA ILE A 83 -5.17 -12.01 -12.27
C ILE A 83 -4.81 -10.54 -12.15
N LEU A 84 -3.58 -10.19 -11.73
CA LEU A 84 -3.10 -8.80 -11.67
C LEU A 84 -3.22 -8.09 -13.03
N LYS A 85 -2.91 -8.81 -14.12
CA LYS A 85 -3.09 -8.30 -15.49
C LYS A 85 -4.57 -8.14 -15.84
N MET A 86 -5.41 -9.12 -15.50
CA MET A 86 -6.85 -9.10 -15.77
C MET A 86 -7.54 -7.90 -15.09
N ILE A 87 -7.19 -7.61 -13.84
CA ILE A 87 -7.76 -6.47 -13.10
C ILE A 87 -7.04 -5.15 -13.40
N ASN A 88 -6.10 -5.15 -14.35
CA ASN A 88 -5.30 -3.97 -14.72
C ASN A 88 -4.67 -3.25 -13.51
N LYS A 89 -4.14 -4.03 -12.55
CA LYS A 89 -3.57 -3.47 -11.32
C LYS A 89 -2.33 -2.59 -11.58
N GLY A 90 -1.58 -2.87 -12.65
CA GLY A 90 -0.41 -2.08 -13.06
C GLY A 90 0.84 -2.32 -12.21
N ILE A 91 0.87 -3.38 -11.40
CA ILE A 91 2.03 -3.85 -10.65
C ILE A 91 2.31 -5.32 -10.98
N THR A 92 3.51 -5.79 -10.67
CA THR A 92 3.85 -7.22 -10.66
C THR A 92 4.10 -7.68 -9.22
N VAL A 93 4.06 -8.99 -8.99
CA VAL A 93 4.37 -9.58 -7.67
C VAL A 93 5.78 -9.16 -7.24
N GLU A 94 6.74 -9.19 -8.16
CA GLU A 94 8.15 -8.85 -7.91
C GLU A 94 8.29 -7.36 -7.53
N SER A 95 7.66 -6.46 -8.29
CA SER A 95 7.75 -5.02 -8.00
C SER A 95 7.06 -4.65 -6.68
N ALA A 96 5.96 -5.33 -6.35
CA ALA A 96 5.29 -5.13 -5.07
C ALA A 96 6.14 -5.66 -3.91
N SER A 97 6.72 -6.85 -4.06
CA SER A 97 7.61 -7.45 -3.04
C SER A 97 8.85 -6.59 -2.79
N GLU A 98 9.46 -6.03 -3.85
CA GLU A 98 10.58 -5.11 -3.73
C GLU A 98 10.20 -3.83 -2.97
N SER A 99 9.04 -3.25 -3.29
CA SER A 99 8.51 -2.08 -2.59
C SER A 99 8.27 -2.37 -1.10
N MET A 100 7.63 -3.50 -0.77
CA MET A 100 7.41 -3.94 0.62
C MET A 100 8.72 -4.12 1.38
N ARG A 101 9.72 -4.75 0.74
CA ARG A 101 11.06 -4.89 1.31
C ARG A 101 11.69 -3.53 1.61
N ASN A 102 11.66 -2.60 0.66
CA ASN A 102 12.25 -1.27 0.82
C ASN A 102 11.62 -0.50 2.00
N PHE A 103 10.31 -0.58 2.18
CA PHE A 103 9.63 -0.01 3.36
C PHE A 103 10.09 -0.66 4.66
N THR A 104 10.12 -1.99 4.70
CA THR A 104 10.51 -2.72 5.92
C THR A 104 11.98 -2.48 6.27
N GLU A 105 12.89 -2.46 5.30
CA GLU A 105 14.31 -2.14 5.50
C GLU A 105 14.52 -0.72 6.01
N ALA A 106 13.64 0.21 5.66
CA ALA A 106 13.63 1.57 6.20
C ALA A 106 13.00 1.67 7.61
N GLY A 107 12.50 0.57 8.18
CA GLY A 107 11.86 0.54 9.50
C GLY A 107 10.37 0.91 9.48
N ILE A 108 9.73 0.94 8.32
CA ILE A 108 8.29 1.23 8.14
C ILE A 108 7.51 -0.09 8.11
N MET A 109 6.53 -0.24 8.99
CA MET A 109 5.64 -1.41 9.00
C MET A 109 4.77 -1.44 7.73
N THR A 110 4.63 -2.62 7.16
CA THR A 110 3.88 -2.82 5.91
C THR A 110 2.66 -3.70 6.15
N HIS A 111 1.48 -3.18 5.79
CA HIS A 111 0.22 -3.91 5.76
C HIS A 111 -0.23 -4.16 4.33
N ALA A 112 -0.59 -5.39 4.00
CA ALA A 112 -1.04 -5.76 2.66
C ALA A 112 -2.54 -6.07 2.63
N TYR A 113 -3.29 -5.39 1.76
CA TYR A 113 -4.64 -5.81 1.39
C TYR A 113 -4.56 -6.90 0.32
N LEU A 114 -5.26 -7.99 0.58
CA LEU A 114 -5.27 -9.19 -0.24
C LEU A 114 -6.71 -9.56 -0.59
N MET A 115 -6.87 -10.19 -1.74
CA MET A 115 -8.18 -10.65 -2.21
C MET A 115 -8.08 -12.06 -2.78
N TYR A 116 -9.19 -12.77 -2.76
CA TYR A 116 -9.38 -14.08 -3.39
C TYR A 116 -10.77 -14.20 -4.00
N GLY A 117 -10.95 -15.16 -4.90
CA GLY A 117 -12.23 -15.43 -5.54
C GLY A 117 -12.54 -14.47 -6.68
N PHE A 118 -11.53 -13.97 -7.37
CA PHE A 118 -11.72 -13.23 -8.61
C PHE A 118 -12.40 -14.12 -9.67
N PRO A 119 -13.19 -13.55 -10.60
CA PRO A 119 -13.68 -14.28 -11.75
C PRO A 119 -12.55 -15.03 -12.45
N THR A 120 -12.79 -16.26 -12.84
CA THR A 120 -11.82 -17.16 -13.47
C THR A 120 -10.58 -17.54 -12.63
N GLU A 121 -10.45 -17.08 -11.39
CA GLU A 121 -9.38 -17.51 -10.50
C GLU A 121 -9.54 -19.00 -10.18
N THR A 122 -8.46 -19.74 -10.35
CA THR A 122 -8.44 -21.17 -10.06
C THR A 122 -7.99 -21.44 -8.62
N ALA A 123 -8.41 -22.56 -8.04
CA ALA A 123 -7.94 -22.99 -6.72
C ALA A 123 -6.39 -23.07 -6.66
N ARG A 124 -5.74 -23.45 -7.75
CA ARG A 124 -4.28 -23.47 -7.83
C ARG A 124 -3.67 -22.09 -7.69
N GLU A 125 -4.21 -21.08 -8.39
CA GLU A 125 -3.75 -19.71 -8.29
C GLU A 125 -3.94 -19.13 -6.88
N THR A 126 -5.06 -19.45 -6.22
CA THR A 126 -5.30 -19.05 -4.82
C THR A 126 -4.23 -19.65 -3.88
N ILE A 127 -3.92 -20.96 -4.05
CA ILE A 127 -2.88 -21.64 -3.25
C ILE A 127 -1.51 -21.03 -3.52
N ASP A 128 -1.14 -20.81 -4.78
CA ASP A 128 0.14 -20.23 -5.15
C ASP A 128 0.26 -18.78 -4.63
N SER A 129 -0.82 -18.01 -4.67
CA SER A 129 -0.89 -16.67 -4.07
C SER A 129 -0.69 -16.70 -2.55
N LEU A 130 -1.32 -17.64 -1.86
CA LEU A 130 -1.14 -17.83 -0.42
C LEU A 130 0.31 -18.17 -0.07
N GLU A 131 0.96 -19.01 -0.87
CA GLU A 131 2.37 -19.38 -0.66
C GLU A 131 3.32 -18.19 -0.86
N VAL A 132 3.06 -17.32 -1.85
CA VAL A 132 3.81 -16.07 -2.01
C VAL A 132 3.64 -15.19 -0.78
N VAL A 133 2.40 -15.02 -0.28
CA VAL A 133 2.13 -14.20 0.91
C VAL A 133 2.80 -14.79 2.14
N ARG A 134 2.79 -16.12 2.31
CA ARG A 134 3.53 -16.80 3.38
C ARG A 134 5.02 -16.46 3.34
N ASN A 135 5.61 -16.42 2.14
CA ASN A 135 7.02 -16.06 1.96
C ASN A 135 7.27 -14.57 2.26
N LEU A 136 6.36 -13.67 1.94
CA LEU A 136 6.47 -12.25 2.32
C LEU A 136 6.52 -12.08 3.85
N PHE A 137 5.68 -12.81 4.58
CA PHE A 137 5.73 -12.84 6.05
C PHE A 137 7.02 -13.47 6.58
N ALA A 138 7.43 -14.61 6.01
CA ALA A 138 8.64 -15.31 6.44
C ALA A 138 9.92 -14.48 6.26
N ASN A 139 9.96 -13.63 5.22
CA ASN A 139 11.05 -12.68 4.99
C ASN A 139 10.90 -11.38 5.79
N GLY A 140 9.81 -11.19 6.53
CA GLY A 140 9.53 -9.97 7.28
C GLY A 140 9.17 -8.76 6.42
N TRP A 141 8.84 -8.94 5.13
CA TRP A 141 8.53 -7.84 4.21
C TRP A 141 7.10 -7.30 4.38
N ILE A 142 6.24 -8.03 5.07
CA ILE A 142 4.96 -7.56 5.58
C ILE A 142 4.80 -7.99 7.04
N GLN A 143 4.19 -7.14 7.87
CA GLN A 143 3.93 -7.40 9.28
C GLN A 143 2.47 -7.75 9.55
N SER A 144 1.58 -7.37 8.64
CA SER A 144 0.17 -7.75 8.70
C SER A 144 -0.46 -7.78 7.32
N ALA A 145 -1.54 -8.52 7.19
CA ALA A 145 -2.33 -8.58 5.96
C ALA A 145 -3.79 -8.84 6.28
N PHE A 146 -4.68 -8.44 5.39
CA PHE A 146 -6.09 -8.75 5.48
C PHE A 146 -6.60 -9.31 4.15
N TRP A 147 -7.30 -10.46 4.21
CA TRP A 147 -7.89 -11.13 3.07
C TRP A 147 -9.37 -10.75 2.91
N HIS A 148 -9.70 -10.19 1.76
CA HIS A 148 -11.07 -9.92 1.34
C HIS A 148 -11.52 -10.93 0.28
N ARG A 149 -12.77 -11.38 0.37
CA ARG A 149 -13.38 -12.05 -0.76
C ARG A 149 -13.73 -11.03 -1.82
N TYR A 150 -13.41 -11.32 -3.09
CA TYR A 150 -13.83 -10.49 -4.20
C TYR A 150 -15.36 -10.31 -4.21
N ALA A 151 -15.81 -9.08 -4.31
CA ALA A 151 -17.21 -8.72 -4.44
C ALA A 151 -17.40 -7.82 -5.67
N LYS A 152 -18.16 -8.30 -6.64
CA LYS A 152 -18.53 -7.53 -7.82
C LYS A 152 -19.65 -6.54 -7.44
N THR A 153 -19.29 -5.28 -7.26
CA THR A 153 -20.27 -4.22 -6.97
C THR A 153 -20.85 -3.65 -8.27
N ILE A 154 -22.11 -3.22 -8.24
CA ILE A 154 -22.85 -2.74 -9.43
C ILE A 154 -22.13 -1.59 -10.13
N HIS A 155 -21.51 -0.70 -9.38
CA HIS A 155 -20.83 0.49 -9.92
C HIS A 155 -19.34 0.28 -10.23
N SER A 156 -18.79 -0.92 -9.96
CA SER A 156 -17.41 -1.21 -10.35
C SER A 156 -17.31 -1.44 -11.86
N PRO A 157 -16.13 -1.24 -12.48
CA PRO A 157 -15.92 -1.59 -13.88
C PRO A 157 -16.36 -3.02 -14.21
N ALA A 158 -16.06 -3.98 -13.35
CA ALA A 158 -16.48 -5.36 -13.49
C ALA A 158 -17.99 -5.57 -13.29
N GLY A 159 -18.66 -4.70 -12.55
CA GLY A 159 -20.12 -4.72 -12.40
C GLY A 159 -20.84 -4.16 -13.64
N ILE A 160 -20.28 -3.11 -14.23
CA ILE A 160 -20.81 -2.45 -15.44
C ILE A 160 -20.56 -3.31 -16.69
N CYS A 161 -19.38 -3.94 -16.78
CA CYS A 161 -18.94 -4.73 -17.93
C CYS A 161 -18.36 -6.08 -17.43
N PRO A 162 -19.21 -7.04 -17.01
CA PRO A 162 -18.76 -8.30 -16.40
C PRO A 162 -17.85 -9.13 -17.29
N GLU A 163 -18.08 -9.10 -18.59
CA GLU A 163 -17.27 -9.78 -19.60
C GLU A 163 -15.80 -9.32 -19.61
N SER A 164 -15.51 -8.10 -19.15
CA SER A 164 -14.13 -7.58 -19.05
C SER A 164 -13.26 -8.35 -18.08
N VAL A 165 -13.85 -9.07 -17.15
CA VAL A 165 -13.18 -9.91 -16.13
C VAL A 165 -13.57 -11.40 -16.25
N GLY A 166 -14.21 -11.79 -17.34
CA GLY A 166 -14.59 -13.18 -17.59
C GLY A 166 -15.74 -13.68 -16.71
N ALA A 167 -16.61 -12.79 -16.26
CA ALA A 167 -17.74 -13.09 -15.36
C ALA A 167 -19.09 -12.90 -16.07
#